data_b5b5de000b3c7b8494e84f60a893f955
#
_entry.id   b5b5de000b3c7b8494e84f60a893f955
#
_cell.length_a   1.000
_cell.length_b   1.000
_cell.length_c   1.000
_cell.angle_alpha   90.00
_cell.angle_beta   90.00
_cell.angle_gamma   90.00
#
_symmetry.space_group_name_H-M   'P 1'
#
loop_
_entity.id
_entity.type
_entity.pdbx_description
1 polymer ?
#
loop_
_entity_poly.entity_id
_entity_poly.type
_entity_poly.pdbx_seq_one_letter_code
_entity_poly.pdbx_strand_id
1 'polypeptide(L)'
;WKYFEGTPERKIKGRFDELSKNRRVKESIPDWMDELGEKELGAEIWSQELKAQNQQAKVVLRVNRLKTTKEKLRAQLMDLDIETDFHNDYEDALILRERANVFMTDLFKEGLFEVQDASSQKVAFFLDVKPGMRVVDACAGAGGKTLHLASLMKNKGQIIAMDLYESKLKQ
;
A
#
# COMPACT_ATOMS: atom_id res chain seq x y z
N TRP A 1 -22.06 -17.22 1.67
CA TRP A 1 -23.31 -16.77 2.32
C TRP A 1 -24.42 -17.83 2.27
N LYS A 2 -24.66 -18.47 1.13
CA LYS A 2 -25.69 -19.51 0.99
C LYS A 2 -25.69 -20.60 2.09
N TYR A 3 -24.52 -20.94 2.62
CA TYR A 3 -24.35 -21.96 3.67
C TYR A 3 -24.65 -21.46 5.09
N PHE A 4 -24.76 -20.13 5.27
CA PHE A 4 -25.05 -19.51 6.58
C PHE A 4 -26.48 -19.00 6.69
N GLU A 5 -27.22 -18.99 5.58
CA GLU A 5 -28.62 -18.58 5.57
C GLU A 5 -29.44 -19.49 6.49
N GLY A 6 -30.14 -18.90 7.43
CA GLY A 6 -30.92 -19.62 8.44
C GLY A 6 -30.12 -20.23 9.60
N THR A 7 -28.79 -20.08 9.65
CA THR A 7 -28.01 -20.55 10.80
C THR A 7 -28.05 -19.53 11.94
N PRO A 8 -28.49 -19.90 13.16
CA PRO A 8 -28.52 -18.99 14.29
C PRO A 8 -27.14 -18.40 14.61
N GLU A 9 -27.06 -17.10 14.88
CA GLU A 9 -25.83 -16.36 15.19
C GLU A 9 -25.03 -17.03 16.31
N ARG A 10 -25.69 -17.54 17.35
CA ARG A 10 -25.06 -18.28 18.46
C ARG A 10 -24.23 -19.48 17.98
N LYS A 11 -24.73 -20.21 16.94
CA LYS A 11 -23.99 -21.36 16.38
C LYS A 11 -22.78 -20.91 15.59
N ILE A 12 -22.90 -19.80 14.87
CA ILE A 12 -21.78 -19.22 14.12
C ILE A 12 -20.69 -18.74 15.10
N LYS A 13 -21.06 -18.01 16.14
CA LYS A 13 -20.13 -17.58 17.20
C LYS A 13 -19.46 -18.76 17.88
N GLY A 14 -20.22 -19.75 18.35
CA GLY A 14 -19.65 -20.94 19.00
C GLY A 14 -18.68 -21.70 18.11
N ARG A 15 -18.97 -21.82 16.82
CA ARG A 15 -18.05 -22.44 15.85
C ARG A 15 -16.80 -21.59 15.61
N PHE A 16 -16.95 -20.28 15.53
CA PHE A 16 -15.84 -19.36 15.43
C PHE A 16 -14.91 -19.45 16.66
N ASP A 17 -15.47 -19.44 17.87
CA ASP A 17 -14.71 -19.54 19.12
C ASP A 17 -13.94 -20.87 19.23
N GLU A 18 -14.53 -21.95 18.75
CA GLU A 18 -13.88 -23.26 18.68
C GLU A 18 -12.71 -23.26 17.70
N LEU A 19 -12.97 -22.80 16.47
CA LEU A 19 -11.99 -22.80 15.37
C LEU A 19 -10.87 -21.80 15.60
N SER A 20 -11.14 -20.65 16.23
CA SER A 20 -10.13 -19.61 16.53
C SER A 20 -9.08 -20.03 17.56
N LYS A 21 -9.27 -21.17 18.25
CA LYS A 21 -8.23 -21.78 19.10
C LYS A 21 -7.07 -22.33 18.25
N ASN A 22 -7.33 -22.65 16.99
CA ASN A 22 -6.29 -23.04 16.04
C ASN A 22 -5.71 -21.79 15.35
N ARG A 23 -4.42 -21.52 15.55
CA ARG A 23 -3.71 -20.36 14.97
C ARG A 23 -3.88 -20.28 13.46
N ARG A 24 -3.75 -21.39 12.74
CA ARG A 24 -3.86 -21.46 11.28
C ARG A 24 -5.23 -20.98 10.77
N VAL A 25 -6.28 -21.41 11.46
CA VAL A 25 -7.65 -21.00 11.12
C VAL A 25 -7.88 -19.54 11.50
N LYS A 26 -7.46 -19.14 12.70
CA LYS A 26 -7.62 -17.78 13.21
C LYS A 26 -6.93 -16.75 12.32
N GLU A 27 -5.70 -17.02 11.93
CA GLU A 27 -4.88 -16.10 11.13
C GLU A 27 -5.03 -16.33 9.61
N SER A 28 -5.87 -17.32 9.20
CA SER A 28 -6.19 -17.63 7.80
C SER A 28 -4.95 -17.97 6.96
N ILE A 29 -4.07 -18.82 7.50
CA ILE A 29 -2.84 -19.23 6.84
C ILE A 29 -2.82 -20.75 6.57
N PRO A 30 -2.15 -21.22 5.49
CA PRO A 30 -2.01 -22.64 5.22
C PRO A 30 -0.99 -23.30 6.16
N ASP A 31 -1.11 -24.62 6.32
CA ASP A 31 -0.29 -25.41 7.23
C ASP A 31 1.20 -25.26 6.96
N TRP A 32 1.61 -25.36 5.70
CA TRP A 32 3.04 -25.24 5.32
C TRP A 32 3.66 -23.89 5.69
N MET A 33 2.85 -22.79 5.62
CA MET A 33 3.33 -21.46 5.96
C MET A 33 3.49 -21.32 7.47
N ASP A 34 2.57 -21.88 8.24
CA ASP A 34 2.65 -21.87 9.71
C ASP A 34 3.86 -22.66 10.21
N GLU A 35 4.11 -23.84 9.64
CA GLU A 35 5.28 -24.67 9.96
C GLU A 35 6.60 -23.98 9.60
N LEU A 36 6.67 -23.36 8.42
CA LEU A 36 7.86 -22.62 7.99
C LEU A 36 8.11 -21.40 8.87
N GLY A 37 7.07 -20.59 9.13
CA GLY A 37 7.19 -19.38 9.93
C GLY A 37 7.63 -19.68 11.37
N GLU A 38 7.07 -20.72 11.97
CA GLU A 38 7.47 -21.15 13.32
C GLU A 38 8.90 -21.68 13.36
N LYS A 39 9.32 -22.44 12.35
CA LYS A 39 10.68 -22.95 12.22
C LYS A 39 11.72 -21.84 12.08
N GLU A 40 11.43 -20.81 11.24
CA GLU A 40 12.41 -19.76 10.91
C GLU A 40 12.44 -18.62 11.94
N LEU A 41 11.30 -18.27 12.53
CA LEU A 41 11.16 -17.12 13.43
C LEU A 41 10.90 -17.51 14.89
N GLY A 42 10.51 -18.75 15.15
CA GLY A 42 9.99 -19.18 16.44
C GLY A 42 8.53 -18.79 16.67
N ALA A 43 7.84 -19.51 17.54
CA ALA A 43 6.39 -19.40 17.73
C ALA A 43 5.91 -18.00 18.16
N GLU A 44 6.69 -17.31 18.99
CA GLU A 44 6.34 -16.00 19.53
C GLU A 44 6.41 -14.91 18.44
N ILE A 45 7.57 -14.78 17.77
CA ILE A 45 7.79 -13.78 16.72
C ILE A 45 6.83 -14.04 15.56
N TRP A 46 6.69 -15.31 15.13
CA TRP A 46 5.76 -15.67 14.08
C TRP A 46 4.31 -15.26 14.41
N SER A 47 3.88 -15.45 15.64
CA SER A 47 2.54 -15.04 16.08
C SER A 47 2.35 -13.51 16.06
N GLN A 48 3.40 -12.73 16.33
CA GLN A 48 3.38 -11.28 16.22
C GLN A 48 3.31 -10.83 14.76
N GLU A 49 4.09 -11.45 13.88
CA GLU A 49 4.06 -11.20 12.43
C GLU A 49 2.69 -11.45 11.82
N LEU A 50 2.05 -12.57 12.15
CA LEU A 50 0.71 -12.90 11.68
C LEU A 50 -0.33 -11.87 12.11
N LYS A 51 -0.27 -11.44 13.37
CA LYS A 51 -1.15 -10.38 13.86
C LYS A 51 -0.92 -9.06 13.13
N ALA A 52 0.34 -8.71 12.86
CA ALA A 52 0.67 -7.49 12.13
C ALA A 52 0.18 -7.54 10.67
N GLN A 53 0.34 -8.68 10.00
CA GLN A 53 -0.13 -8.89 8.62
C GLN A 53 -1.65 -8.83 8.48
N ASN A 54 -2.38 -9.25 9.51
CA ASN A 54 -3.85 -9.23 9.51
C ASN A 54 -4.44 -7.86 9.94
N GLN A 55 -3.61 -6.89 10.28
CA GLN A 55 -4.09 -5.53 10.53
C GLN A 55 -4.45 -4.82 9.23
N GLN A 56 -5.48 -3.99 9.29
CA GLN A 56 -5.84 -3.17 8.15
C GLN A 56 -4.71 -2.19 7.82
N ALA A 57 -4.15 -2.32 6.60
CA ALA A 57 -3.11 -1.41 6.14
C ALA A 57 -3.63 0.04 6.04
N LYS A 58 -2.80 0.99 6.46
CA LYS A 58 -3.05 2.42 6.26
C LYS A 58 -2.96 2.75 4.77
N VAL A 59 -3.80 3.66 4.32
CA VAL A 59 -3.69 4.20 2.97
C VAL A 59 -2.71 5.36 2.99
N VAL A 60 -1.67 5.26 2.18
CA VAL A 60 -0.63 6.28 2.08
C VAL A 60 -0.67 6.91 0.69
N LEU A 61 -0.63 8.23 0.66
CA LEU A 61 -0.55 9.03 -0.55
C LEU A 61 0.89 9.53 -0.73
N ARG A 62 1.42 9.40 -1.94
CA ARG A 62 2.68 10.02 -2.33
C ARG A 62 2.40 11.32 -3.07
N VAL A 63 2.91 12.41 -2.55
CA VAL A 63 2.78 13.75 -3.16
C VAL A 63 3.58 13.84 -4.45
N ASN A 64 2.99 14.41 -5.49
CA ASN A 64 3.68 14.72 -6.73
C ASN A 64 4.37 16.09 -6.62
N ARG A 65 5.67 16.08 -6.31
CA ARG A 65 6.48 17.30 -6.12
C ARG A 65 6.56 18.20 -7.36
N LEU A 66 6.24 17.68 -8.54
CA LEU A 66 6.20 18.49 -9.77
C LEU A 66 4.98 19.41 -9.82
N LYS A 67 3.93 19.10 -9.06
CA LYS A 67 2.64 19.77 -9.14
C LYS A 67 2.23 20.48 -7.86
N THR A 68 2.62 19.96 -6.71
CA THR A 68 2.18 20.47 -5.40
C THR A 68 3.21 20.18 -4.29
N THR A 69 2.93 20.68 -3.10
CA THR A 69 3.67 20.34 -1.87
C THR A 69 2.79 19.53 -0.93
N LYS A 70 3.41 18.88 0.04
CA LYS A 70 2.74 18.06 1.03
C LYS A 70 1.71 18.87 1.84
N GLU A 71 2.07 20.08 2.21
CA GLU A 71 1.24 21.00 2.97
C GLU A 71 0.02 21.49 2.16
N LYS A 72 0.24 21.86 0.90
CA LYS A 72 -0.83 22.28 0.00
C LYS A 72 -1.81 21.14 -0.27
N LEU A 73 -1.29 19.96 -0.59
CA LEU A 73 -2.14 18.80 -0.83
C LEU A 73 -2.97 18.44 0.40
N ARG A 74 -2.36 18.49 1.60
CA ARG A 74 -3.08 18.23 2.85
C ARG A 74 -4.22 19.21 3.06
N ALA A 75 -3.99 20.50 2.82
CA ALA A 75 -5.03 21.52 2.93
C ALA A 75 -6.19 21.27 1.93
N GLN A 76 -5.86 20.98 0.66
CA GLN A 76 -6.85 20.68 -0.37
C GLN A 76 -7.65 19.39 -0.08
N LEU A 77 -7.03 18.38 0.51
CA LEU A 77 -7.72 17.16 0.95
C LEU A 77 -8.66 17.47 2.13
N MET A 78 -8.23 18.32 3.07
CA MET A 78 -9.06 18.75 4.19
C MET A 78 -10.31 19.53 3.72
N ASP A 79 -10.21 20.34 2.67
CA ASP A 79 -11.35 21.04 2.05
C ASP A 79 -12.39 20.06 1.46
N LEU A 80 -11.99 18.80 1.24
CA LEU A 80 -12.85 17.70 0.78
C LEU A 80 -13.24 16.73 1.91
N ASP A 81 -13.09 17.15 3.18
CA ASP A 81 -13.32 16.32 4.38
C ASP A 81 -12.46 15.04 4.42
N ILE A 82 -11.29 15.05 3.76
CA ILE A 82 -10.33 13.96 3.78
C ILE A 82 -9.17 14.31 4.69
N GLU A 83 -9.21 13.82 5.92
CA GLU A 83 -8.18 14.07 6.91
C GLU A 83 -6.93 13.22 6.66
N THR A 84 -5.77 13.87 6.74
CA THR A 84 -4.47 13.20 6.58
C THR A 84 -3.48 13.64 7.64
N ASP A 85 -2.55 12.74 7.95
CA ASP A 85 -1.38 13.01 8.80
C ASP A 85 -0.10 12.98 7.97
N PHE A 86 0.90 13.76 8.38
CA PHE A 86 2.24 13.66 7.83
C PHE A 86 2.89 12.35 8.28
N HIS A 87 3.58 11.68 7.36
CA HIS A 87 4.45 10.58 7.75
C HIS A 87 5.78 11.14 8.26
N ASN A 88 6.25 10.67 9.42
CA ASN A 88 7.44 11.23 10.06
C ASN A 88 8.73 10.92 9.29
N ASP A 89 8.82 9.72 8.72
CA ASP A 89 10.05 9.21 8.10
C ASP A 89 10.07 9.35 6.55
N TYR A 90 8.98 9.83 5.95
CA TYR A 90 8.85 9.89 4.49
C TYR A 90 8.39 11.28 4.05
N GLU A 91 9.28 11.97 3.34
CA GLU A 91 9.06 13.36 2.96
C GLU A 91 7.82 13.60 2.10
N ASP A 92 7.48 12.64 1.22
CA ASP A 92 6.38 12.78 0.27
C ASP A 92 5.11 12.07 0.69
N ALA A 93 5.08 11.50 1.90
CA ALA A 93 3.97 10.66 2.33
C ALA A 93 2.97 11.41 3.21
N LEU A 94 1.69 11.29 2.85
CA LEU A 94 0.53 11.61 3.69
C LEU A 94 -0.20 10.30 4.00
N ILE A 95 -0.64 10.14 5.25
CA ILE A 95 -1.40 8.97 5.71
C ILE A 95 -2.85 9.39 5.84
N LEU A 96 -3.79 8.69 5.22
CA LEU A 96 -5.20 8.90 5.47
C LEU A 96 -5.54 8.46 6.90
N ARG A 97 -6.25 9.30 7.66
CA ARG A 97 -6.78 8.94 8.98
C ARG A 97 -7.85 7.88 8.87
N GLU A 98 -8.76 8.08 7.93
CA GLU A 98 -9.81 7.14 7.59
C GLU A 98 -9.75 6.78 6.10
N ARG A 99 -10.22 5.59 5.75
CA ARG A 99 -10.28 5.19 4.34
C ARG A 99 -11.32 6.02 3.60
N ALA A 100 -10.89 6.68 2.54
CA ALA A 100 -11.74 7.44 1.62
C ALA A 100 -11.45 7.02 0.19
N ASN A 101 -12.44 7.19 -0.70
CA ASN A 101 -12.24 6.95 -2.13
C ASN A 101 -11.55 8.17 -2.79
N VAL A 102 -10.25 8.27 -2.59
CA VAL A 102 -9.44 9.38 -3.11
C VAL A 102 -9.34 9.39 -4.64
N PHE A 103 -9.57 8.25 -5.30
CA PHE A 103 -9.49 8.12 -6.76
C PHE A 103 -10.55 8.94 -7.51
N MET A 104 -11.66 9.25 -6.85
CA MET A 104 -12.74 10.06 -7.44
C MET A 104 -12.49 11.56 -7.34
N THR A 105 -11.51 11.99 -6.55
CA THR A 105 -11.20 13.41 -6.38
C THR A 105 -10.54 14.00 -7.62
N ASP A 106 -10.78 15.28 -7.87
CA ASP A 106 -10.11 16.00 -8.96
C ASP A 106 -8.60 16.12 -8.68
N LEU A 107 -8.19 16.17 -7.41
CA LEU A 107 -6.79 16.17 -7.00
C LEU A 107 -6.04 14.93 -7.50
N PHE A 108 -6.68 13.74 -7.46
CA PHE A 108 -6.11 12.51 -8.03
C PHE A 108 -6.10 12.55 -9.56
N LYS A 109 -7.21 12.93 -10.19
CA LYS A 109 -7.31 13.02 -11.66
C LYS A 109 -6.32 14.01 -12.26
N GLU A 110 -6.02 15.09 -11.55
CA GLU A 110 -4.99 16.05 -11.90
C GLU A 110 -3.57 15.55 -11.62
N GLY A 111 -3.43 14.40 -10.93
CA GLY A 111 -2.15 13.78 -10.62
C GLY A 111 -1.34 14.53 -9.58
N LEU A 112 -1.98 15.16 -8.60
CA LEU A 112 -1.30 15.82 -7.48
C LEU A 112 -0.70 14.82 -6.49
N PHE A 113 -1.19 13.58 -6.50
CA PHE A 113 -0.68 12.48 -5.68
C PHE A 113 -0.95 11.13 -6.34
N GLU A 114 -0.24 10.12 -5.84
CA GLU A 114 -0.44 8.70 -6.13
C GLU A 114 -0.74 7.95 -4.84
N VAL A 115 -1.52 6.86 -4.93
CA VAL A 115 -1.66 5.93 -3.80
C VAL A 115 -0.49 4.96 -3.85
N GLN A 116 0.42 5.08 -2.89
CA GLN A 116 1.61 4.24 -2.81
C GLN A 116 2.03 4.04 -1.37
N ASP A 117 2.28 2.78 -0.99
CA ASP A 117 2.80 2.44 0.33
C ASP A 117 4.10 3.20 0.65
N ALA A 118 4.24 3.60 1.92
CA ALA A 118 5.37 4.41 2.36
C ALA A 118 6.72 3.72 2.12
N SER A 119 6.82 2.42 2.41
CA SER A 119 8.05 1.65 2.18
C SER A 119 8.42 1.58 0.70
N SER A 120 7.44 1.48 -0.19
CA SER A 120 7.63 1.51 -1.64
C SER A 120 8.19 2.85 -2.13
N GLN A 121 7.91 3.96 -1.43
CA GLN A 121 8.46 5.28 -1.78
C GLN A 121 9.97 5.34 -1.55
N LYS A 122 10.53 4.63 -0.54
CA LYS A 122 11.98 4.58 -0.28
C LYS A 122 12.80 4.07 -1.45
N VAL A 123 12.25 3.16 -2.26
CA VAL A 123 12.98 2.56 -3.39
C VAL A 123 13.49 3.61 -4.36
N ALA A 124 12.66 4.58 -4.72
CA ALA A 124 13.04 5.64 -5.65
C ALA A 124 14.12 6.59 -5.06
N PHE A 125 14.03 6.88 -3.76
CA PHE A 125 15.08 7.66 -3.07
C PHE A 125 16.40 6.89 -2.96
N PHE A 126 16.32 5.58 -2.70
CA PHE A 126 17.52 4.73 -2.60
C PHE A 126 18.31 4.67 -3.91
N LEU A 127 17.65 4.77 -5.07
CA LEU A 127 18.27 4.82 -6.38
C LEU A 127 19.02 6.14 -6.63
N ASP A 128 18.78 7.18 -5.85
CA ASP A 128 19.42 8.50 -5.95
C ASP A 128 19.45 9.08 -7.37
N VAL A 129 18.34 8.94 -8.09
CA VAL A 129 18.23 9.39 -9.49
C VAL A 129 18.36 10.91 -9.61
N LYS A 130 19.00 11.35 -10.68
CA LYS A 130 19.22 12.78 -10.98
C LYS A 130 18.59 13.14 -12.33
N PRO A 131 18.21 14.40 -12.54
CA PRO A 131 17.79 14.90 -13.85
C PRO A 131 18.81 14.58 -14.94
N GLY A 132 18.34 14.05 -16.07
CA GLY A 132 19.17 13.68 -17.23
C GLY A 132 19.61 12.21 -17.25
N MET A 133 19.39 11.44 -16.19
CA MET A 133 19.73 10.02 -16.15
C MET A 133 18.83 9.17 -17.07
N ARG A 134 19.36 7.99 -17.44
CA ARG A 134 18.58 6.92 -18.06
C ARG A 134 18.36 5.83 -17.01
N VAL A 135 17.10 5.45 -16.81
CA VAL A 135 16.68 4.48 -15.78
C VAL A 135 15.82 3.40 -16.42
N VAL A 136 15.95 2.17 -15.95
CA VAL A 136 15.07 1.06 -16.30
C VAL A 136 14.28 0.65 -15.08
N ASP A 137 12.95 0.65 -15.21
CA ASP A 137 12.03 0.02 -14.26
C ASP A 137 11.57 -1.31 -14.86
N ALA A 138 12.23 -2.40 -14.46
CA ALA A 138 12.03 -3.73 -15.05
C ALA A 138 10.76 -4.45 -14.58
N CYS A 139 10.08 -3.91 -13.56
CA CYS A 139 8.83 -4.45 -13.00
C CYS A 139 7.86 -3.30 -12.72
N ALA A 140 7.59 -2.50 -13.74
CA ALA A 140 6.90 -1.22 -13.60
C ALA A 140 5.45 -1.34 -13.07
N GLY A 141 4.77 -2.45 -13.37
CA GLY A 141 3.36 -2.62 -13.02
C GLY A 141 2.52 -1.48 -13.59
N ALA A 142 1.69 -0.86 -12.76
CA ALA A 142 0.90 0.34 -13.08
C ALA A 142 1.70 1.66 -13.00
N GLY A 143 3.02 1.61 -12.89
CA GLY A 143 3.88 2.79 -12.96
C GLY A 143 4.13 3.53 -11.65
N GLY A 144 3.70 3.03 -10.50
CA GLY A 144 3.83 3.76 -9.24
C GLY A 144 5.27 4.19 -8.90
N LYS A 145 6.27 3.32 -9.10
CA LYS A 145 7.69 3.66 -8.92
C LYS A 145 8.24 4.46 -10.09
N THR A 146 7.85 4.11 -11.31
CA THR A 146 8.20 4.85 -12.54
C THR A 146 7.85 6.33 -12.44
N LEU A 147 6.61 6.65 -12.03
CA LEU A 147 6.15 8.03 -11.84
C LEU A 147 6.91 8.75 -10.71
N HIS A 148 7.28 8.03 -9.66
CA HIS A 148 8.10 8.59 -8.60
C HIS A 148 9.50 8.97 -9.09
N LEU A 149 10.14 8.07 -9.83
CA LEU A 149 11.44 8.32 -10.47
C LEU A 149 11.38 9.53 -11.41
N ALA A 150 10.33 9.62 -12.25
CA ALA A 150 10.12 10.77 -13.14
C ALA A 150 10.00 12.08 -12.36
N SER A 151 9.30 12.07 -11.23
CA SER A 151 9.18 13.23 -10.34
C SER A 151 10.52 13.65 -9.77
N LEU A 152 11.32 12.72 -9.24
CA LEU A 152 12.66 12.98 -8.70
C LEU A 152 13.63 13.47 -9.78
N MET A 153 13.51 12.95 -11.00
CA MET A 153 14.27 13.39 -12.17
C MET A 153 13.77 14.72 -12.74
N LYS A 154 12.75 15.35 -12.17
CA LYS A 154 12.15 16.60 -12.65
C LYS A 154 11.71 16.53 -14.13
N ASN A 155 11.21 15.38 -14.55
CA ASN A 155 10.85 15.08 -15.96
C ASN A 155 12.00 15.30 -16.96
N LYS A 156 13.25 15.20 -16.53
CA LYS A 156 14.44 15.33 -17.39
C LYS A 156 15.22 14.02 -17.42
N GLY A 157 15.38 13.44 -18.60
CA GLY A 157 16.05 12.16 -18.79
C GLY A 157 15.15 11.14 -19.51
N GLN A 158 15.42 9.87 -19.30
CA GLN A 158 14.67 8.77 -19.92
C GLN A 158 14.39 7.68 -18.90
N ILE A 159 13.14 7.22 -18.84
CA ILE A 159 12.78 6.03 -18.07
C ILE A 159 12.20 4.99 -19.05
N ILE A 160 12.74 3.78 -19.02
CA ILE A 160 12.23 2.63 -19.76
C ILE A 160 11.45 1.78 -18.76
N ALA A 161 10.13 1.82 -18.84
CA ALA A 161 9.24 1.00 -18.02
C ALA A 161 8.92 -0.31 -18.72
N MET A 162 9.15 -1.42 -18.06
CA MET A 162 8.93 -2.77 -18.57
C MET A 162 8.11 -3.59 -17.58
N ASP A 163 7.23 -4.44 -18.07
CA ASP A 163 6.51 -5.43 -17.26
C ASP A 163 6.24 -6.67 -18.10
N LEU A 164 6.10 -7.83 -17.44
CA LEU A 164 5.77 -9.08 -18.09
C LEU A 164 4.37 -9.04 -18.74
N TYR A 165 3.46 -8.31 -18.13
CA TYR A 165 2.06 -8.20 -18.57
C TYR A 165 1.80 -6.84 -19.21
N GLU A 166 1.59 -6.85 -20.55
CA GLU A 166 1.27 -5.64 -21.31
C GLU A 166 0.07 -4.86 -20.72
N SER A 167 -0.93 -5.56 -20.19
CA SER A 167 -2.11 -4.96 -19.56
C SER A 167 -1.77 -4.06 -18.36
N LYS A 168 -0.64 -4.29 -17.71
CA LYS A 168 -0.15 -3.47 -16.60
C LYS A 168 0.43 -2.14 -17.06
N LEU A 169 1.03 -2.12 -18.24
CA LEU A 169 1.62 -0.90 -18.83
C LEU A 169 0.58 0.03 -19.48
N LYS A 170 -0.66 -0.43 -19.63
CA LYS A 170 -1.76 0.33 -20.25
C LYS A 170 -2.66 1.02 -19.21
N GLN A 171 -2.37 0.84 -17.93
CA GLN A 171 -3.10 1.50 -16.84
C GLN A 171 -2.52 2.88 -16.57
#